data_2cc1351785fb9eafa8692a5a70e1bb09
#
_entry.id   2cc1351785fb9eafa8692a5a70e1bb09
#
_cell.length_a   1.000
_cell.length_b   1.000
_cell.length_c   1.000
_cell.angle_alpha   90.00
_cell.angle_beta   90.00
_cell.angle_gamma   90.00
#
_symmetry.space_group_name_H-M   'P 1'
#
loop_
_entity.id
_entity.type
_entity.pdbx_description
1 polymer ?
#
loop_
_entity_poly.entity_id
_entity_poly.type
_entity_poly.pdbx_seq_one_letter_code
_entity_poly.pdbx_strand_id
1 'polypeptide(L)'
;MRAYDIIGILGPTAVGKSAASDRVAVALGGEIVSADSMQVYRGMDIGTAKTPPAERPVPYHCVDLVDPGTPYSAALYQRDARTAIDALIASRTPAVLAGGTGLYVRAALDDMEFPTGDVLSPERERLEARLALEGAEALYAELRRLDPASAALLHPNNARRVVRALEMLAEGTSYATQAANFRVRGFHYPRTLLVGLTVDRAELYRRVDARVDAMIATGLVEEVRALLDRGLASALTATQAIGYKELVPVIAGKADLSDAIEDIKRATRRYAKRQLTWFRSDARITWIDVTELSAAQTAEAVLDLVESSGHDG
;
A
#
# COMPACT_ATOMS: atom_id res chain seq x y z
N MET A 1 14.97 -19.85 20.84
CA MET A 1 15.17 -18.94 19.67
C MET A 1 13.79 -18.63 19.15
N ARG A 2 13.44 -17.39 18.79
CA ARG A 2 12.10 -17.09 18.25
C ARG A 2 11.90 -17.81 16.92
N ALA A 3 10.67 -18.28 16.64
CA ALA A 3 10.35 -18.96 15.36
C ALA A 3 10.44 -18.00 14.17
N TYR A 4 10.04 -16.73 14.36
CA TYR A 4 9.96 -15.73 13.31
C TYR A 4 10.73 -14.45 13.65
N ASP A 5 11.36 -13.86 12.64
CA ASP A 5 11.97 -12.53 12.70
C ASP A 5 10.96 -11.46 12.26
N ILE A 6 10.03 -11.84 11.37
CA ILE A 6 9.03 -10.94 10.79
C ILE A 6 7.63 -11.53 10.95
N ILE A 7 6.70 -10.71 11.44
CA ILE A 7 5.28 -11.01 11.50
C ILE A 7 4.53 -10.02 10.61
N GLY A 8 3.98 -10.46 9.48
CA GLY A 8 3.17 -9.66 8.60
C GLY A 8 1.71 -9.67 9.03
N ILE A 9 1.13 -8.52 9.42
CA ILE A 9 -0.30 -8.37 9.75
C ILE A 9 -0.97 -7.60 8.62
N LEU A 10 -1.69 -8.32 7.77
CA LEU A 10 -2.19 -7.89 6.48
C LEU A 10 -3.71 -7.87 6.44
N GLY A 11 -4.27 -7.17 5.47
CA GLY A 11 -5.73 -7.16 5.27
C GLY A 11 -6.25 -5.83 4.72
N PRO A 12 -7.57 -5.71 4.51
CA PRO A 12 -8.16 -4.50 3.96
C PRO A 12 -8.10 -3.32 4.92
N THR A 13 -8.30 -2.11 4.40
CA THR A 13 -8.54 -0.95 5.25
C THR A 13 -9.75 -1.17 6.16
N ALA A 14 -9.77 -0.55 7.32
CA ALA A 14 -10.82 -0.65 8.35
C ALA A 14 -11.00 -2.03 9.01
N VAL A 15 -10.12 -3.03 8.77
CA VAL A 15 -10.22 -4.36 9.40
C VAL A 15 -9.68 -4.40 10.84
N GLY A 16 -8.95 -3.37 11.28
CA GLY A 16 -8.38 -3.30 12.63
C GLY A 16 -6.88 -3.62 12.74
N LYS A 17 -6.15 -3.68 11.60
CA LYS A 17 -4.71 -4.01 11.56
C LYS A 17 -3.85 -3.21 12.53
N SER A 18 -3.94 -1.87 12.51
CA SER A 18 -3.05 -1.01 13.29
C SER A 18 -3.12 -1.33 14.78
N ALA A 19 -4.33 -1.36 15.35
CA ALA A 19 -4.51 -1.65 16.76
C ALA A 19 -4.05 -3.07 17.16
N ALA A 20 -4.21 -4.06 16.29
CA ALA A 20 -3.69 -5.41 16.51
C ALA A 20 -2.16 -5.45 16.41
N SER A 21 -1.58 -4.80 15.38
CA SER A 21 -0.14 -4.75 15.14
C SER A 21 0.61 -4.07 16.29
N ASP A 22 0.06 -2.97 16.82
CA ASP A 22 0.62 -2.27 17.98
C ASP A 22 0.73 -3.18 19.21
N ARG A 23 -0.36 -3.91 19.50
CA ARG A 23 -0.39 -4.85 20.62
C ARG A 23 0.56 -6.02 20.44
N VAL A 24 0.62 -6.58 19.23
CA VAL A 24 1.57 -7.66 18.90
C VAL A 24 3.01 -7.16 19.00
N ALA A 25 3.32 -5.97 18.49
CA ALA A 25 4.65 -5.39 18.59
C ALA A 25 5.06 -5.17 20.04
N VAL A 26 4.20 -4.60 20.88
CA VAL A 26 4.45 -4.44 22.32
C VAL A 26 4.71 -5.79 23.01
N ALA A 27 3.83 -6.79 22.76
CA ALA A 27 3.97 -8.10 23.38
C ALA A 27 5.27 -8.83 23.01
N LEU A 28 5.73 -8.65 21.78
CA LEU A 28 6.95 -9.27 21.28
C LEU A 28 8.23 -8.46 21.56
N GLY A 29 8.10 -7.22 22.05
CA GLY A 29 9.21 -6.26 22.12
C GLY A 29 9.75 -5.93 20.73
N GLY A 30 8.87 -5.83 19.75
CA GLY A 30 9.16 -5.56 18.36
C GLY A 30 8.84 -4.13 17.95
N GLU A 31 9.08 -3.80 16.67
CA GLU A 31 8.80 -2.50 16.08
C GLU A 31 7.96 -2.64 14.80
N ILE A 32 7.20 -1.59 14.45
CA ILE A 32 6.32 -1.59 13.28
C ILE A 32 7.08 -1.17 12.03
N VAL A 33 6.89 -1.92 10.94
CA VAL A 33 7.26 -1.49 9.57
C VAL A 33 5.98 -1.31 8.78
N SER A 34 5.64 -0.06 8.42
CA SER A 34 4.40 0.23 7.69
C SER A 34 4.49 -0.22 6.24
N ALA A 35 3.49 -0.97 5.77
CA ALA A 35 3.30 -1.35 4.37
C ALA A 35 2.05 -0.66 3.78
N ASP A 36 1.95 0.65 3.98
CA ASP A 36 0.93 1.51 3.40
C ASP A 36 1.57 2.58 2.50
N SER A 37 1.17 2.61 1.22
CA SER A 37 1.78 3.49 0.22
C SER A 37 1.44 4.97 0.37
N MET A 38 0.48 5.31 1.25
CA MET A 38 0.13 6.70 1.51
C MET A 38 0.70 7.22 2.84
N GLN A 39 1.01 6.32 3.79
CA GLN A 39 1.62 6.72 5.06
C GLN A 39 3.09 7.16 4.94
N VAL A 40 3.73 6.93 3.81
CA VAL A 40 5.08 7.42 3.52
C VAL A 40 5.14 8.94 3.36
N TYR A 41 4.01 9.58 3.10
CA TYR A 41 3.94 11.02 2.87
C TYR A 41 3.69 11.80 4.15
N ARG A 42 4.53 12.83 4.42
CA ARG A 42 4.39 13.72 5.58
C ARG A 42 3.13 14.55 5.48
N GLY A 43 2.39 14.63 6.59
CA GLY A 43 1.17 15.43 6.70
C GLY A 43 -0.06 14.83 6.05
N MET A 44 0.03 13.62 5.46
CA MET A 44 -1.12 12.83 5.05
C MET A 44 -1.50 11.90 6.22
N ASP A 45 -2.10 12.44 7.26
CA ASP A 45 -2.26 11.77 8.56
C ASP A 45 -3.68 11.25 8.77
N ILE A 46 -4.68 12.13 8.67
CA ILE A 46 -6.09 11.79 8.88
C ILE A 46 -6.58 10.86 7.77
N GLY A 47 -6.39 11.23 6.49
CA GLY A 47 -6.88 10.46 5.36
C GLY A 47 -6.23 9.08 5.20
N THR A 48 -5.04 8.89 5.77
CA THR A 48 -4.34 7.59 5.81
C THR A 48 -4.52 6.84 7.13
N ALA A 49 -5.19 7.48 8.11
CA ALA A 49 -5.31 7.03 9.51
C ALA A 49 -3.95 6.61 10.09
N LYS A 50 -2.97 7.45 9.92
CA LYS A 50 -1.65 7.30 10.52
C LYS A 50 -1.76 7.45 12.03
N THR A 51 -1.16 6.55 12.79
CA THR A 51 -1.09 6.69 14.25
C THR A 51 -0.22 7.90 14.58
N PRO A 52 -0.74 8.90 15.31
CA PRO A 52 0.03 10.07 15.71
C PRO A 52 1.30 9.66 16.47
N PRO A 53 2.44 10.35 16.29
CA PRO A 53 3.69 9.98 16.95
C PRO A 53 3.58 9.82 18.47
N ALA A 54 2.79 10.66 19.14
CA ALA A 54 2.57 10.60 20.59
C ALA A 54 1.77 9.38 21.06
N GLU A 55 1.04 8.73 20.15
CA GLU A 55 0.20 7.57 20.43
C GLU A 55 0.85 6.25 20.01
N ARG A 56 2.03 6.28 19.38
CA ARG A 56 2.76 5.09 18.94
C ARG A 56 3.36 4.38 20.17
N PRO A 57 2.95 3.14 20.46
CA PRO A 57 3.48 2.42 21.64
C PRO A 57 4.88 1.87 21.42
N VAL A 58 5.32 1.76 20.15
CA VAL A 58 6.64 1.30 19.71
C VAL A 58 7.13 2.16 18.55
N PRO A 59 8.41 2.10 18.15
CA PRO A 59 8.90 2.78 16.95
C PRO A 59 8.21 2.30 15.67
N TYR A 60 8.00 3.24 14.73
CA TYR A 60 7.43 2.99 13.41
C TYR A 60 8.42 3.35 12.31
N HIS A 61 8.63 2.42 11.39
CA HIS A 61 9.44 2.59 10.19
C HIS A 61 8.55 2.73 8.95
N CYS A 62 9.09 3.31 7.89
CA CYS A 62 8.41 3.53 6.61
C CYS A 62 7.15 4.40 6.70
N VAL A 63 7.15 5.35 7.62
CA VAL A 63 6.17 6.43 7.74
C VAL A 63 6.87 7.78 7.64
N ASP A 64 6.19 8.79 7.08
CA ASP A 64 6.71 10.17 7.01
C ASP A 64 8.08 10.32 6.32
N LEU A 65 8.35 9.51 5.29
CA LEU A 65 9.64 9.47 4.61
C LEU A 65 9.85 10.66 3.67
N VAL A 66 8.80 11.06 2.94
CA VAL A 66 8.88 12.06 1.86
C VAL A 66 7.73 13.06 1.95
N ASP A 67 7.92 14.22 1.32
CA ASP A 67 6.84 15.20 1.17
C ASP A 67 5.88 14.78 0.04
N PRO A 68 4.59 15.20 0.07
CA PRO A 68 3.56 14.78 -0.87
C PRO A 68 3.89 15.01 -2.35
N GLY A 69 4.67 16.05 -2.67
CA GLY A 69 5.14 16.35 -4.02
C GLY A 69 6.27 15.43 -4.53
N THR A 70 6.89 14.67 -3.64
CA THR A 70 8.03 13.80 -3.98
C THR A 70 7.54 12.48 -4.54
N PRO A 71 8.00 12.06 -5.74
CA PRO A 71 7.71 10.73 -6.27
C PRO A 71 8.27 9.63 -5.35
N TYR A 72 7.44 8.63 -5.03
CA TYR A 72 7.88 7.50 -4.22
C TYR A 72 7.37 6.19 -4.83
N SER A 73 8.30 5.30 -5.15
CA SER A 73 8.03 4.06 -5.87
C SER A 73 8.08 2.83 -4.97
N ALA A 74 7.58 1.69 -5.46
CA ALA A 74 7.71 0.41 -4.78
C ALA A 74 9.18 -0.04 -4.66
N ALA A 75 10.06 0.36 -5.58
CA ALA A 75 11.49 0.11 -5.50
C ALA A 75 12.15 0.89 -4.34
N LEU A 76 11.79 2.17 -4.18
CA LEU A 76 12.24 2.98 -3.05
C LEU A 76 11.73 2.41 -1.74
N TYR A 77 10.46 2.03 -1.69
CA TYR A 77 9.89 1.37 -0.52
C TYR A 77 10.62 0.06 -0.18
N GLN A 78 10.93 -0.79 -1.18
CA GLN A 78 11.69 -2.02 -0.97
C GLN A 78 13.01 -1.75 -0.27
N ARG A 79 13.77 -0.77 -0.77
CA ARG A 79 15.06 -0.38 -0.19
C ARG A 79 14.89 0.06 1.27
N ASP A 80 13.96 0.98 1.52
CA ASP A 80 13.78 1.59 2.84
C ASP A 80 13.21 0.59 3.84
N ALA A 81 12.24 -0.25 3.43
CA ALA A 81 11.68 -1.30 4.27
C ALA A 81 12.71 -2.39 4.60
N ARG A 82 13.50 -2.85 3.62
CA ARG A 82 14.55 -3.84 3.87
C ARG A 82 15.65 -3.29 4.76
N THR A 83 16.07 -2.05 4.56
CA THR A 83 17.03 -1.39 5.47
C THR A 83 16.55 -1.39 6.92
N ALA A 84 15.27 -1.08 7.15
CA ALA A 84 14.68 -1.13 8.49
C ALA A 84 14.60 -2.57 9.03
N ILE A 85 14.13 -3.52 8.23
CA ILE A 85 14.02 -4.93 8.62
C ILE A 85 15.39 -5.53 8.93
N ASP A 86 16.40 -5.29 8.10
CA ASP A 86 17.76 -5.80 8.32
C ASP A 86 18.37 -5.27 9.62
N ALA A 87 18.14 -3.99 9.92
CA ALA A 87 18.58 -3.40 11.20
C ALA A 87 17.88 -4.04 12.41
N LEU A 88 16.58 -4.30 12.30
CA LEU A 88 15.80 -4.98 13.34
C LEU A 88 16.26 -6.43 13.55
N ILE A 89 16.50 -7.17 12.48
CA ILE A 89 17.02 -8.55 12.54
C ILE A 89 18.41 -8.55 13.19
N ALA A 90 19.29 -7.62 12.80
CA ALA A 90 20.63 -7.50 13.39
C ALA A 90 20.60 -7.21 14.89
N SER A 91 19.62 -6.41 15.34
CA SER A 91 19.40 -6.12 16.78
C SER A 91 18.56 -7.18 17.50
N ARG A 92 18.14 -8.25 16.81
CA ARG A 92 17.24 -9.29 17.31
C ARG A 92 15.89 -8.75 17.78
N THR A 93 15.43 -7.66 17.21
CA THR A 93 14.12 -7.05 17.44
C THR A 93 13.15 -7.59 16.40
N PRO A 94 11.97 -8.13 16.77
CA PRO A 94 10.97 -8.57 15.79
C PRO A 94 10.45 -7.42 14.96
N ALA A 95 10.36 -7.61 13.64
CA ALA A 95 9.69 -6.67 12.75
C ALA A 95 8.21 -7.05 12.61
N VAL A 96 7.29 -6.16 12.96
CA VAL A 96 5.86 -6.33 12.68
C VAL A 96 5.51 -5.51 11.43
N LEU A 97 5.43 -6.19 10.28
CA LEU A 97 5.07 -5.54 9.02
C LEU A 97 3.56 -5.38 8.95
N ALA A 98 3.06 -4.16 9.05
CA ALA A 98 1.63 -3.86 9.10
C ALA A 98 1.17 -3.07 7.87
N GLY A 99 0.20 -3.58 7.10
CA GLY A 99 -0.28 -2.79 5.99
C GLY A 99 -1.31 -3.45 5.08
N GLY A 100 -1.78 -2.63 4.13
CA GLY A 100 -2.80 -3.01 3.16
C GLY A 100 -2.33 -2.88 1.70
N THR A 101 -1.13 -2.38 1.44
CA THR A 101 -0.59 -2.23 0.08
C THR A 101 0.14 -3.51 -0.33
N GLY A 102 -0.58 -4.42 -1.00
CA GLY A 102 -0.05 -5.74 -1.34
C GLY A 102 1.27 -5.73 -2.12
N LEU A 103 1.48 -4.74 -3.00
CA LEU A 103 2.76 -4.58 -3.69
C LEU A 103 3.89 -4.22 -2.72
N TYR A 104 3.63 -3.39 -1.71
CA TYR A 104 4.63 -3.03 -0.69
C TYR A 104 4.99 -4.23 0.19
N VAL A 105 3.98 -5.00 0.62
CA VAL A 105 4.22 -6.24 1.37
C VAL A 105 5.16 -7.17 0.60
N ARG A 106 4.89 -7.37 -0.69
CA ARG A 106 5.74 -8.20 -1.54
C ARG A 106 7.11 -7.57 -1.81
N ALA A 107 7.16 -6.27 -2.04
CA ALA A 107 8.44 -5.56 -2.23
C ALA A 107 9.36 -5.73 -1.01
N ALA A 108 8.82 -5.62 0.20
CA ALA A 108 9.59 -5.82 1.41
C ALA A 108 10.05 -7.28 1.58
N LEU A 109 9.14 -8.24 1.41
CA LEU A 109 9.30 -9.62 1.91
C LEU A 109 9.64 -10.65 0.84
N ASP A 110 9.28 -10.43 -0.43
CA ASP A 110 9.54 -11.40 -1.50
C ASP A 110 10.86 -11.08 -2.23
N ASP A 111 11.44 -12.12 -2.84
CA ASP A 111 12.55 -11.98 -3.78
C ASP A 111 12.07 -11.34 -5.07
N MET A 112 11.89 -10.01 -5.03
CA MET A 112 11.45 -9.20 -6.16
C MET A 112 12.56 -8.25 -6.58
N GLU A 113 12.83 -8.21 -7.87
CA GLU A 113 13.68 -7.20 -8.49
C GLU A 113 12.80 -6.17 -9.20
N PHE A 114 13.03 -4.90 -8.89
CA PHE A 114 12.41 -3.79 -9.63
C PHE A 114 13.37 -3.31 -10.71
N PRO A 115 12.86 -2.95 -11.92
CA PRO A 115 13.69 -2.33 -12.93
C PRO A 115 14.37 -1.09 -12.37
N THR A 116 15.62 -0.93 -12.72
CA THR A 116 16.34 0.33 -12.50
C THR A 116 15.73 1.37 -13.42
N GLY A 117 15.29 2.48 -12.86
CA GLY A 117 14.74 3.61 -13.63
C GLY A 117 14.20 4.67 -12.66
N ASP A 118 14.41 5.92 -13.00
CA ASP A 118 13.89 7.03 -12.23
C ASP A 118 12.37 7.15 -12.43
N VAL A 119 11.66 7.51 -11.37
CA VAL A 119 10.21 7.78 -11.41
C VAL A 119 9.88 8.93 -12.37
N LEU A 120 10.87 9.79 -12.63
CA LEU A 120 10.85 10.91 -13.57
C LEU A 120 11.93 10.70 -14.63
N SER A 121 11.75 9.75 -15.55
CA SER A 121 12.67 9.60 -16.68
C SER A 121 12.25 10.54 -17.82
N PRO A 122 13.23 11.08 -18.60
CA PRO A 122 12.90 11.86 -19.82
C PRO A 122 12.03 11.07 -20.79
N GLU A 123 12.18 9.77 -20.84
CA GLU A 123 11.36 8.89 -21.68
C GLU A 123 9.91 8.85 -21.19
N ARG A 124 9.68 8.82 -19.89
CA ARG A 124 8.33 8.90 -19.33
C ARG A 124 7.66 10.22 -19.70
N GLU A 125 8.35 11.35 -19.53
CA GLU A 125 7.83 12.67 -19.90
C GLU A 125 7.46 12.73 -21.38
N ARG A 126 8.32 12.18 -22.24
CA ARG A 126 8.07 12.08 -23.69
C ARG A 126 6.82 11.24 -24.00
N LEU A 127 6.68 10.09 -23.34
CA LEU A 127 5.53 9.19 -23.54
C LEU A 127 4.23 9.78 -22.98
N GLU A 128 4.26 10.49 -21.86
CA GLU A 128 3.10 11.19 -21.31
C GLU A 128 2.67 12.37 -22.20
N ALA A 129 3.59 13.12 -22.76
CA ALA A 129 3.29 14.15 -23.76
C ALA A 129 2.66 13.54 -25.02
N ARG A 130 3.17 12.42 -25.51
CA ARG A 130 2.58 11.68 -26.62
C ARG A 130 1.18 11.16 -26.28
N LEU A 131 0.98 10.64 -25.05
CA LEU A 131 -0.34 10.19 -24.58
C LEU A 131 -1.37 11.33 -24.67
N ALA A 132 -0.98 12.55 -24.29
CA ALA A 132 -1.85 13.71 -24.35
C ALA A 132 -2.20 14.15 -25.80
N LEU A 133 -1.29 13.96 -26.75
CA LEU A 133 -1.44 14.36 -28.16
C LEU A 133 -2.10 13.27 -29.02
N GLU A 134 -1.64 12.02 -28.87
CA GLU A 134 -1.98 10.91 -29.78
C GLU A 134 -3.09 10.00 -29.18
N GLY A 135 -3.28 10.05 -27.87
CA GLY A 135 -4.25 9.22 -27.14
C GLY A 135 -3.72 7.82 -26.79
N ALA A 136 -4.48 7.14 -25.92
CA ALA A 136 -4.08 5.84 -25.38
C ALA A 136 -4.05 4.71 -26.43
N GLU A 137 -4.91 4.78 -27.44
CA GLU A 137 -5.03 3.76 -28.48
C GLU A 137 -3.80 3.73 -29.38
N ALA A 138 -3.25 4.89 -29.74
CA ALA A 138 -2.03 5.00 -30.55
C ALA A 138 -0.83 4.38 -29.84
N LEU A 139 -0.64 4.71 -28.54
CA LEU A 139 0.45 4.15 -27.74
C LEU A 139 0.27 2.63 -27.52
N TYR A 140 -0.97 2.16 -27.34
CA TYR A 140 -1.22 0.73 -27.24
C TYR A 140 -0.95 -0.03 -28.55
N ALA A 141 -1.30 0.56 -29.70
CA ALA A 141 -0.98 0.00 -31.00
C ALA A 141 0.53 -0.12 -31.22
N GLU A 142 1.30 0.90 -30.79
CA GLU A 142 2.76 0.85 -30.80
C GLU A 142 3.30 -0.26 -29.88
N LEU A 143 2.83 -0.35 -28.65
CA LEU A 143 3.21 -1.43 -27.72
C LEU A 143 2.92 -2.80 -28.31
N ARG A 144 1.75 -2.98 -28.93
CA ARG A 144 1.37 -4.25 -29.57
C ARG A 144 2.30 -4.64 -30.71
N ARG A 145 2.85 -3.66 -31.43
CA ARG A 145 3.81 -3.89 -32.51
C ARG A 145 5.21 -4.23 -31.98
N LEU A 146 5.65 -3.54 -30.93
CA LEU A 146 7.02 -3.66 -30.39
C LEU A 146 7.16 -4.78 -29.36
N ASP A 147 6.17 -4.98 -28.51
CA ASP A 147 6.13 -6.03 -27.47
C ASP A 147 4.71 -6.61 -27.36
N PRO A 148 4.34 -7.52 -28.28
CA PRO A 148 3.02 -8.15 -28.28
C PRO A 148 2.69 -8.90 -26.97
N ALA A 149 3.72 -9.47 -26.31
CA ALA A 149 3.55 -10.19 -25.05
C ALA A 149 3.11 -9.25 -23.91
N SER A 150 3.72 -8.08 -23.81
CA SER A 150 3.29 -7.05 -22.85
C SER A 150 1.91 -6.49 -23.18
N ALA A 151 1.63 -6.23 -24.46
CA ALA A 151 0.32 -5.73 -24.87
C ALA A 151 -0.82 -6.71 -24.51
N ALA A 152 -0.60 -8.01 -24.66
CA ALA A 152 -1.59 -9.05 -24.30
C ALA A 152 -1.95 -9.07 -22.80
N LEU A 153 -1.11 -8.53 -21.92
CA LEU A 153 -1.34 -8.43 -20.47
C LEU A 153 -2.08 -7.15 -20.07
N LEU A 154 -2.23 -6.18 -20.98
CA LEU A 154 -2.74 -4.85 -20.67
C LEU A 154 -4.01 -4.54 -21.43
N HIS A 155 -4.93 -3.83 -20.77
CA HIS A 155 -6.09 -3.27 -21.46
C HIS A 155 -5.70 -1.94 -22.12
N PRO A 156 -6.14 -1.63 -23.37
CA PRO A 156 -5.83 -0.38 -24.07
C PRO A 156 -6.13 0.89 -23.25
N ASN A 157 -7.24 0.88 -22.51
CA ASN A 157 -7.65 2.02 -21.69
C ASN A 157 -6.79 2.21 -20.42
N ASN A 158 -5.86 1.29 -20.14
CA ASN A 158 -4.94 1.44 -19.00
C ASN A 158 -3.70 2.21 -19.43
N ALA A 159 -3.91 3.48 -19.82
CA ALA A 159 -2.87 4.34 -20.38
C ALA A 159 -1.59 4.38 -19.52
N ARG A 160 -1.71 4.46 -18.19
CA ARG A 160 -0.55 4.47 -17.29
C ARG A 160 0.32 3.20 -17.41
N ARG A 161 -0.31 2.02 -17.54
CA ARG A 161 0.44 0.76 -17.71
C ARG A 161 1.01 0.62 -19.11
N VAL A 162 0.32 1.15 -20.13
CA VAL A 162 0.83 1.19 -21.50
C VAL A 162 2.07 2.07 -21.57
N VAL A 163 2.02 3.29 -21.01
CA VAL A 163 3.19 4.18 -20.90
C VAL A 163 4.34 3.49 -20.17
N ARG A 164 4.07 2.85 -19.02
CA ARG A 164 5.13 2.14 -18.28
C ARG A 164 5.72 0.97 -19.09
N ALA A 165 4.93 0.24 -19.84
CA ALA A 165 5.43 -0.85 -20.67
C ALA A 165 6.33 -0.36 -21.81
N LEU A 166 5.98 0.76 -22.46
CA LEU A 166 6.81 1.40 -23.47
C LEU A 166 8.10 1.99 -22.88
N GLU A 167 8.02 2.63 -21.73
CA GLU A 167 9.18 3.12 -20.99
C GLU A 167 10.17 1.97 -20.68
N MET A 168 9.68 0.87 -20.11
CA MET A 168 10.49 -0.31 -19.82
C MET A 168 11.13 -0.89 -21.07
N LEU A 169 10.42 -0.90 -22.20
CA LEU A 169 10.93 -1.37 -23.47
C LEU A 169 12.09 -0.47 -23.96
N ALA A 170 11.96 0.84 -23.81
CA ALA A 170 13.02 1.79 -24.13
C ALA A 170 14.27 1.62 -23.23
N GLU A 171 14.05 1.17 -21.97
CA GLU A 171 15.12 0.80 -21.02
C GLU A 171 15.69 -0.61 -21.27
N GLY A 172 15.26 -1.31 -22.31
CA GLY A 172 15.74 -2.64 -22.68
C GLY A 172 15.11 -3.78 -21.85
N THR A 173 13.98 -3.53 -21.17
CA THR A 173 13.26 -4.53 -20.39
C THR A 173 11.83 -4.72 -20.89
N SER A 174 11.23 -5.92 -20.68
CA SER A 174 9.85 -6.20 -21.07
C SER A 174 8.93 -6.19 -19.86
N TYR A 175 7.78 -5.52 -19.97
CA TYR A 175 6.73 -5.58 -18.97
C TYR A 175 6.20 -7.00 -18.75
N ALA A 176 6.11 -7.82 -19.82
CA ALA A 176 5.67 -9.21 -19.71
C ALA A 176 6.68 -10.07 -18.91
N THR A 177 7.97 -9.89 -19.14
CA THR A 177 9.03 -10.57 -18.38
C THR A 177 8.96 -10.17 -16.90
N GLN A 178 8.84 -8.89 -16.60
CA GLN A 178 8.69 -8.42 -15.23
C GLN A 178 7.41 -8.94 -14.58
N ALA A 179 6.29 -8.95 -15.30
CA ALA A 179 5.03 -9.50 -14.81
C ALA A 179 5.13 -11.00 -14.50
N ALA A 180 5.92 -11.76 -15.26
CA ALA A 180 6.20 -13.16 -14.98
C ALA A 180 7.05 -13.30 -13.71
N ASN A 181 8.11 -12.52 -13.56
CA ASN A 181 8.96 -12.50 -12.35
C ASN A 181 8.13 -12.12 -11.10
N PHE A 182 7.18 -11.19 -11.23
CA PHE A 182 6.29 -10.83 -10.14
C PHE A 182 5.28 -11.92 -9.77
N ARG A 183 5.09 -12.97 -10.56
CA ARG A 183 4.26 -14.14 -10.21
C ARG A 183 5.00 -15.14 -9.33
N VAL A 184 6.32 -15.17 -9.39
CA VAL A 184 7.14 -16.02 -8.50
C VAL A 184 6.97 -15.49 -7.07
N ARG A 185 6.73 -16.40 -6.14
CA ARG A 185 6.58 -16.10 -4.72
C ARG A 185 7.65 -16.86 -3.95
N GLY A 186 8.53 -16.14 -3.32
CA GLY A 186 9.57 -16.66 -2.45
C GLY A 186 9.91 -15.62 -1.41
N PHE A 187 10.14 -16.00 -0.18
CA PHE A 187 10.53 -15.07 0.87
C PHE A 187 12.01 -14.72 0.75
N HIS A 188 12.31 -13.44 0.68
CA HIS A 188 13.64 -12.89 0.93
C HIS A 188 14.08 -13.14 2.38
N TYR A 189 13.11 -13.11 3.30
CA TYR A 189 13.31 -13.42 4.71
C TYR A 189 12.60 -14.73 5.07
N PRO A 190 13.31 -15.88 5.15
CA PRO A 190 12.66 -17.19 5.34
C PRO A 190 11.86 -17.32 6.63
N ARG A 191 12.26 -16.60 7.68
CA ARG A 191 11.60 -16.65 8.99
C ARG A 191 10.48 -15.59 9.10
N THR A 192 9.53 -15.67 8.17
CA THR A 192 8.37 -14.76 8.07
C THR A 192 7.07 -15.50 8.25
N LEU A 193 6.21 -15.02 9.16
CA LEU A 193 4.81 -15.42 9.29
C LEU A 193 3.92 -14.36 8.64
N LEU A 194 2.98 -14.75 7.78
CA LEU A 194 1.97 -13.85 7.23
C LEU A 194 0.60 -14.18 7.81
N VAL A 195 -0.01 -13.20 8.49
CA VAL A 195 -1.35 -13.28 9.04
C VAL A 195 -2.26 -12.29 8.32
N GLY A 196 -3.32 -12.78 7.72
CA GLY A 196 -4.34 -11.99 7.06
C GLY A 196 -5.54 -11.78 7.97
N LEU A 197 -5.95 -10.55 8.20
CA LEU A 197 -7.18 -10.26 8.93
C LEU A 197 -8.33 -10.10 7.94
N THR A 198 -9.44 -10.79 8.21
CA THR A 198 -10.69 -10.67 7.46
C THR A 198 -11.86 -10.41 8.39
N VAL A 199 -12.93 -9.87 7.84
CA VAL A 199 -14.18 -9.58 8.56
C VAL A 199 -15.34 -9.77 7.60
N ASP A 200 -16.54 -10.05 8.13
CA ASP A 200 -17.75 -10.08 7.31
C ASP A 200 -17.87 -8.84 6.41
N ARG A 201 -18.38 -9.05 5.21
CA ARG A 201 -18.42 -7.97 4.20
C ARG A 201 -19.31 -6.80 4.61
N ALA A 202 -20.45 -7.08 5.23
CA ALA A 202 -21.37 -6.02 5.64
C ALA A 202 -20.74 -5.20 6.78
N GLU A 203 -20.11 -5.89 7.72
CA GLU A 203 -19.38 -5.27 8.82
C GLU A 203 -18.17 -4.45 8.32
N LEU A 204 -17.40 -4.97 7.36
CA LEU A 204 -16.30 -4.21 6.75
C LEU A 204 -16.81 -2.90 6.14
N TYR A 205 -17.93 -2.94 5.44
CA TYR A 205 -18.48 -1.75 4.81
C TYR A 205 -18.98 -0.74 5.85
N ARG A 206 -19.62 -1.21 6.92
CA ARG A 206 -20.03 -0.37 8.04
C ARG A 206 -18.81 0.32 8.70
N ARG A 207 -17.73 -0.45 8.94
CA ARG A 207 -16.47 0.09 9.51
C ARG A 207 -15.81 1.10 8.56
N VAL A 208 -15.83 0.85 7.26
CA VAL A 208 -15.30 1.78 6.25
C VAL A 208 -16.08 3.10 6.28
N ASP A 209 -17.42 3.03 6.27
CA ASP A 209 -18.26 4.22 6.24
C ASP A 209 -18.09 5.06 7.51
N ALA A 210 -18.15 4.43 8.68
CA ALA A 210 -17.90 5.09 9.96
C ALA A 210 -16.50 5.73 10.06
N ARG A 211 -15.49 5.08 9.49
CA ARG A 211 -14.13 5.64 9.44
C ARG A 211 -14.06 6.89 8.56
N VAL A 212 -14.72 6.90 7.41
CA VAL A 212 -14.77 8.08 6.54
C VAL A 212 -15.46 9.24 7.25
N ASP A 213 -16.60 8.98 7.91
CA ASP A 213 -17.31 10.00 8.67
C ASP A 213 -16.44 10.57 9.80
N ALA A 214 -15.70 9.72 10.52
CA ALA A 214 -14.75 10.14 11.54
C ALA A 214 -13.60 10.97 10.96
N MET A 215 -13.04 10.62 9.80
CA MET A 215 -12.00 11.39 9.13
C MET A 215 -12.48 12.81 8.77
N ILE A 216 -13.69 12.95 8.26
CA ILE A 216 -14.29 14.27 7.97
C ILE A 216 -14.47 15.06 9.27
N ALA A 217 -15.00 14.44 10.30
CA ALA A 217 -15.23 15.09 11.60
C ALA A 217 -13.94 15.52 12.30
N THR A 218 -12.81 14.82 12.04
CA THR A 218 -11.50 15.14 12.62
C THR A 218 -10.66 16.10 11.76
N GLY A 219 -11.18 16.62 10.64
CA GLY A 219 -10.54 17.69 9.88
C GLY A 219 -9.84 17.24 8.60
N LEU A 220 -10.30 16.19 7.94
CA LEU A 220 -9.71 15.76 6.66
C LEU A 220 -9.77 16.85 5.58
N VAL A 221 -10.82 17.68 5.56
CA VAL A 221 -10.93 18.78 4.60
C VAL A 221 -9.82 19.80 4.80
N GLU A 222 -9.55 20.15 6.05
CA GLU A 222 -8.49 21.08 6.45
C GLU A 222 -7.10 20.52 6.15
N GLU A 223 -6.89 19.23 6.39
CA GLU A 223 -5.66 18.54 6.02
C GLU A 223 -5.41 18.63 4.51
N VAL A 224 -6.42 18.33 3.69
CA VAL A 224 -6.28 18.41 2.22
C VAL A 224 -5.99 19.85 1.78
N ARG A 225 -6.64 20.86 2.37
CA ARG A 225 -6.39 22.27 2.06
C ARG A 225 -4.94 22.65 2.36
N ALA A 226 -4.46 22.33 3.56
CA ALA A 226 -3.07 22.59 3.94
C ALA A 226 -2.04 21.90 3.05
N LEU A 227 -2.35 20.70 2.57
CA LEU A 227 -1.48 19.96 1.64
C LEU A 227 -1.50 20.53 0.22
N LEU A 228 -2.62 21.08 -0.23
CA LEU A 228 -2.70 21.80 -1.52
C LEU A 228 -1.79 23.02 -1.52
N ASP A 229 -1.75 23.79 -0.42
CA ASP A 229 -0.86 24.93 -0.24
C ASP A 229 0.62 24.52 -0.24
N ARG A 230 0.92 23.25 0.10
CA ARG A 230 2.26 22.64 0.09
C ARG A 230 2.58 21.86 -1.19
N GLY A 231 1.78 22.03 -2.26
CA GLY A 231 2.06 21.47 -3.58
C GLY A 231 1.48 20.08 -3.83
N LEU A 232 0.51 19.61 -3.05
CA LEU A 232 -0.17 18.32 -3.31
C LEU A 232 -0.71 18.24 -4.74
N ALA A 233 -1.19 19.35 -5.32
CA ALA A 233 -1.78 19.37 -6.65
C ALA A 233 -0.84 18.90 -7.76
N SER A 234 0.47 19.07 -7.60
CA SER A 234 1.50 18.65 -8.56
C SER A 234 2.01 17.22 -8.32
N ALA A 235 1.58 16.56 -7.24
CA ALA A 235 2.05 15.24 -6.88
C ALA A 235 1.47 14.15 -7.80
N LEU A 236 2.32 13.30 -8.38
CA LEU A 236 1.90 12.22 -9.28
C LEU A 236 1.14 11.11 -8.55
N THR A 237 1.51 10.81 -7.31
CA THR A 237 0.99 9.66 -6.55
C THR A 237 0.06 10.09 -5.42
N ALA A 238 0.47 11.05 -4.60
CA ALA A 238 -0.29 11.47 -3.42
C ALA A 238 -1.66 12.05 -3.77
N THR A 239 -1.78 12.76 -4.91
CA THR A 239 -3.08 13.27 -5.43
C THR A 239 -4.08 12.18 -5.75
N GLN A 240 -3.66 10.92 -5.93
CA GLN A 240 -4.54 9.81 -6.25
C GLN A 240 -5.08 9.10 -5.00
N ALA A 241 -4.63 9.53 -3.81
CA ALA A 241 -5.10 8.97 -2.56
C ALA A 241 -6.61 9.19 -2.40
N ILE A 242 -7.31 8.13 -1.96
CA ILE A 242 -8.75 8.19 -1.68
C ILE A 242 -8.95 9.14 -0.48
N GLY A 243 -9.94 9.99 -0.58
CA GLY A 243 -10.20 11.05 0.37
C GLY A 243 -9.61 12.40 -0.07
N TYR A 244 -8.42 12.38 -0.65
CA TYR A 244 -7.74 13.62 -1.09
C TYR A 244 -8.27 14.07 -2.46
N LYS A 245 -8.26 13.19 -3.45
CA LYS A 245 -8.70 13.53 -4.81
C LYS A 245 -10.17 13.93 -4.88
N GLU A 246 -11.02 13.36 -4.02
CA GLU A 246 -12.45 13.68 -3.98
C GLU A 246 -12.71 15.04 -3.33
N LEU A 247 -11.85 15.49 -2.39
CA LEU A 247 -12.00 16.76 -1.69
C LEU A 247 -11.40 17.96 -2.44
N VAL A 248 -10.48 17.76 -3.39
CA VAL A 248 -9.92 18.87 -4.19
C VAL A 248 -11.01 19.68 -4.91
N PRO A 249 -12.01 19.09 -5.60
CA PRO A 249 -13.10 19.86 -6.19
C PRO A 249 -13.96 20.58 -5.17
N VAL A 250 -14.17 20.03 -3.97
CA VAL A 250 -14.93 20.65 -2.88
C VAL A 250 -14.21 21.91 -2.40
N ILE A 251 -12.91 21.82 -2.17
CA ILE A 251 -12.08 22.96 -1.73
C ILE A 251 -12.06 24.07 -2.80
N ALA A 252 -12.12 23.68 -4.09
CA ALA A 252 -12.21 24.60 -5.21
C ALA A 252 -13.63 25.19 -5.44
N GLY A 253 -14.62 24.84 -4.62
CA GLY A 253 -16.02 25.29 -4.76
C GLY A 253 -16.75 24.73 -5.97
N LYS A 254 -16.30 23.55 -6.52
CA LYS A 254 -16.83 22.91 -7.72
C LYS A 254 -17.64 21.65 -7.44
N ALA A 255 -17.74 21.21 -6.20
CA ALA A 255 -18.48 20.03 -5.78
C ALA A 255 -18.99 20.19 -4.36
N ASP A 256 -20.08 19.48 -4.02
CA ASP A 256 -20.62 19.42 -2.68
C ASP A 256 -19.83 18.44 -1.79
N LEU A 257 -19.70 18.79 -0.52
CA LEU A 257 -19.00 17.95 0.45
C LEU A 257 -19.75 16.62 0.69
N SER A 258 -21.08 16.64 0.73
CA SER A 258 -21.88 15.44 0.92
C SER A 258 -21.64 14.40 -0.19
N ASP A 259 -21.60 14.85 -1.43
CA ASP A 259 -21.34 13.99 -2.58
C ASP A 259 -19.92 13.41 -2.54
N ALA A 260 -18.95 14.26 -2.18
CA ALA A 260 -17.55 13.82 -2.02
C ALA A 260 -17.41 12.76 -0.92
N ILE A 261 -18.10 12.90 0.20
CA ILE A 261 -18.10 11.91 1.29
C ILE A 261 -18.61 10.54 0.79
N GLU A 262 -19.73 10.52 0.05
CA GLU A 262 -20.27 9.28 -0.50
C GLU A 262 -19.33 8.66 -1.56
N ASP A 263 -18.65 9.49 -2.34
CA ASP A 263 -17.64 9.02 -3.31
C ASP A 263 -16.42 8.42 -2.59
N ILE A 264 -15.95 9.02 -1.50
CA ILE A 264 -14.86 8.50 -0.66
C ILE A 264 -15.27 7.15 -0.07
N LYS A 265 -16.46 7.02 0.53
CA LYS A 265 -16.98 5.75 1.06
C LYS A 265 -16.99 4.67 -0.01
N ARG A 266 -17.56 4.98 -1.17
CA ARG A 266 -17.65 4.06 -2.31
C ARG A 266 -16.27 3.65 -2.83
N ALA A 267 -15.34 4.60 -2.99
CA ALA A 267 -13.96 4.35 -3.42
C ALA A 267 -13.21 3.49 -2.41
N THR A 268 -13.38 3.74 -1.11
CA THR A 268 -12.76 2.99 -0.02
C THR A 268 -13.28 1.55 0.05
N ARG A 269 -14.59 1.31 -0.09
CA ARG A 269 -15.16 -0.04 -0.19
C ARG A 269 -14.61 -0.82 -1.38
N ARG A 270 -14.46 -0.17 -2.55
CA ARG A 270 -13.83 -0.79 -3.74
C ARG A 270 -12.35 -1.10 -3.49
N TYR A 271 -11.65 -0.23 -2.77
CA TYR A 271 -10.24 -0.43 -2.42
C TYR A 271 -10.08 -1.62 -1.47
N ALA A 272 -10.88 -1.68 -0.41
CA ALA A 272 -10.90 -2.81 0.52
C ALA A 272 -11.14 -4.16 -0.20
N LYS A 273 -12.09 -4.20 -1.14
CA LYS A 273 -12.33 -5.40 -1.97
C LYS A 273 -11.10 -5.78 -2.79
N ARG A 274 -10.40 -4.81 -3.41
CA ARG A 274 -9.18 -5.09 -4.18
C ARG A 274 -8.05 -5.62 -3.29
N GLN A 275 -7.89 -5.06 -2.08
CA GLN A 275 -6.91 -5.55 -1.10
C GLN A 275 -7.17 -7.01 -0.73
N LEU A 276 -8.42 -7.37 -0.39
CA LEU A 276 -8.80 -8.76 -0.10
C LEU A 276 -8.52 -9.70 -1.28
N THR A 277 -8.87 -9.29 -2.50
CA THR A 277 -8.61 -10.09 -3.71
C THR A 277 -7.10 -10.31 -3.90
N TRP A 278 -6.30 -9.28 -3.66
CA TRP A 278 -4.84 -9.38 -3.74
C TRP A 278 -4.28 -10.36 -2.72
N PHE A 279 -4.61 -10.20 -1.45
CA PHE A 279 -4.06 -11.05 -0.39
C PHE A 279 -4.57 -12.48 -0.46
N ARG A 280 -5.82 -12.72 -0.85
CA ARG A 280 -6.37 -14.09 -1.03
C ARG A 280 -5.66 -14.89 -2.11
N SER A 281 -4.96 -14.26 -3.03
CA SER A 281 -4.15 -14.94 -4.04
C SER A 281 -2.81 -15.47 -3.49
N ASP A 282 -2.47 -15.18 -2.23
CA ASP A 282 -1.24 -15.65 -1.58
C ASP A 282 -1.54 -16.75 -0.58
N ALA A 283 -1.19 -18.00 -0.94
CA ALA A 283 -1.45 -19.17 -0.11
C ALA A 283 -0.58 -19.23 1.17
N ARG A 284 0.42 -18.35 1.31
CA ARG A 284 1.27 -18.28 2.50
C ARG A 284 0.58 -17.57 3.67
N ILE A 285 -0.55 -16.89 3.42
CA ILE A 285 -1.25 -16.10 4.43
C ILE A 285 -2.19 -17.01 5.22
N THR A 286 -1.98 -17.07 6.54
CA THR A 286 -2.92 -17.66 7.49
C THR A 286 -4.00 -16.62 7.83
N TRP A 287 -5.27 -16.96 7.63
CA TRP A 287 -6.37 -16.01 7.81
C TRP A 287 -7.04 -16.14 9.17
N ILE A 288 -7.28 -14.99 9.80
CA ILE A 288 -8.08 -14.86 11.04
C ILE A 288 -9.33 -14.03 10.71
N ASP A 289 -10.51 -14.57 11.02
CA ASP A 289 -11.76 -13.79 11.00
C ASP A 289 -11.88 -13.01 12.30
N VAL A 290 -11.93 -11.68 12.17
CA VAL A 290 -11.97 -10.74 13.30
C VAL A 290 -13.33 -10.04 13.42
N THR A 291 -14.39 -10.63 12.85
CA THR A 291 -15.73 -10.02 12.85
C THR A 291 -16.20 -9.70 14.28
N GLU A 292 -16.06 -10.66 15.20
CA GLU A 292 -16.50 -10.56 16.57
C GLU A 292 -15.35 -10.30 17.57
N LEU A 293 -14.12 -10.10 17.08
CA LEU A 293 -12.96 -9.94 17.94
C LEU A 293 -12.66 -8.47 18.22
N SER A 294 -12.34 -8.18 19.46
CA SER A 294 -11.70 -6.93 19.87
C SER A 294 -10.25 -6.87 19.37
N ALA A 295 -9.64 -5.69 19.39
CA ALA A 295 -8.22 -5.54 19.04
C ALA A 295 -7.28 -6.36 19.94
N ALA A 296 -7.64 -6.57 21.23
CA ALA A 296 -6.89 -7.39 22.15
C ALA A 296 -6.97 -8.88 21.75
N GLN A 297 -8.19 -9.40 21.55
CA GLN A 297 -8.39 -10.78 21.11
C GLN A 297 -7.78 -11.06 19.73
N THR A 298 -7.81 -10.08 18.82
CA THR A 298 -7.15 -10.20 17.53
C THR A 298 -5.62 -10.33 17.70
N ALA A 299 -5.03 -9.54 18.60
CA ALA A 299 -3.60 -9.64 18.89
C ALA A 299 -3.23 -10.97 19.55
N GLU A 300 -4.04 -11.46 20.50
CA GLU A 300 -3.87 -12.80 21.11
C GLU A 300 -3.89 -13.90 20.05
N ALA A 301 -4.87 -13.90 19.15
CA ALA A 301 -4.95 -14.89 18.06
C ALA A 301 -3.74 -14.86 17.11
N VAL A 302 -3.14 -13.68 16.90
CA VAL A 302 -1.88 -13.57 16.14
C VAL A 302 -0.71 -14.13 16.93
N LEU A 303 -0.61 -13.84 18.24
CA LEU A 303 0.45 -14.33 19.12
C LEU A 303 0.41 -15.86 19.26
N ASP A 304 -0.79 -16.45 19.36
CA ASP A 304 -0.97 -17.91 19.38
C ASP A 304 -0.39 -18.57 18.12
N LEU A 305 -0.56 -17.95 16.93
CA LEU A 305 0.08 -18.44 15.70
C LEU A 305 1.60 -18.32 15.73
N VAL A 306 2.14 -17.27 16.35
CA VAL A 306 3.60 -17.11 16.51
C VAL A 306 4.18 -18.19 17.41
N GLU A 307 3.47 -18.57 18.49
CA GLU A 307 3.91 -19.57 19.46
C GLU A 307 3.76 -21.00 18.95
N SER A 308 2.60 -21.33 18.35
CA SER A 308 2.29 -22.69 17.87
C SER A 308 3.26 -23.18 16.80
N SER A 309 3.70 -22.29 15.93
CA SER A 309 4.68 -22.63 14.87
C SER A 309 6.13 -22.76 15.39
N GLY A 310 6.39 -22.41 16.64
CA GLY A 310 7.71 -22.56 17.27
C GLY A 310 7.99 -23.95 17.87
N HIS A 311 6.97 -24.84 17.91
CA HIS A 311 7.07 -26.17 18.52
C HIS A 311 7.30 -27.30 17.51
N ASP A 312 7.18 -27.02 16.21
CA ASP A 312 7.33 -28.01 15.13
C ASP A 312 8.71 -28.02 14.46
N GLY A 313 9.74 -27.44 15.10
CA GLY A 313 11.09 -27.31 14.57
C GLY A 313 12.17 -28.00 15.44
#